data_78b8ba1a759f78d2682ac8b7e6976a73
#
_entry.id   78b8ba1a759f78d2682ac8b7e6976a73
#
_cell.length_a   1.000
_cell.length_b   1.000
_cell.length_c   1.000
_cell.angle_alpha   90.00
_cell.angle_beta   90.00
_cell.angle_gamma   90.00
#
_symmetry.space_group_name_H-M   'P 1'
#
loop_
_entity.id
_entity.type
_entity.pdbx_description
1 polymer ?
#
loop_
_entity_poly.entity_id
_entity_poly.type
_entity_poly.pdbx_seq_one_letter_code
_entity_poly.pdbx_strand_id
1 'polypeptide(L)'
;YLARAVDPALLAGLKEAGYGDRYPVQVTLAPSLSYVEKAYADMRSGRISERPYMTVQTPTLADRTLAPEGKHIISIYGGHFPAGAGSDQTAAAREQLFERVMDTIALHAPDFDRHWLHRQIMLPSDYEEIFRLPGGSPHHGDLTFDQLFFRRPVRGYADYTTPVQGLFLCGASAHPGGGVTGVPGFNAARVVQRSL
;
A
#
# COMPACT_ATOMS: atom_id res chain seq x y z
N TYR A 1 -6.78 15.30 -4.22
CA TYR A 1 -7.83 15.45 -5.26
C TYR A 1 -7.16 15.81 -6.57
N LEU A 2 -7.23 14.95 -7.55
CA LEU A 2 -6.75 15.20 -8.90
C LEU A 2 -7.93 15.45 -9.82
N ALA A 3 -7.89 16.60 -10.48
CA ALA A 3 -8.77 16.83 -11.60
C ALA A 3 -8.11 16.27 -12.86
N ARG A 4 -8.69 15.21 -13.37
CA ARG A 4 -8.58 14.73 -14.75
C ARG A 4 -7.15 14.72 -15.35
N ALA A 5 -6.54 13.61 -15.46
CA ALA A 5 -5.79 13.29 -16.68
C ALA A 5 -5.68 11.78 -16.78
N VAL A 6 -6.28 11.27 -17.77
CA VAL A 6 -5.86 10.00 -18.27
C VAL A 6 -5.45 10.24 -19.68
N ASP A 7 -4.21 9.94 -19.93
CA ASP A 7 -3.62 10.01 -21.24
C ASP A 7 -4.46 9.19 -22.22
N PRO A 8 -4.94 9.80 -23.33
CA PRO A 8 -5.60 9.06 -24.40
C PRO A 8 -4.77 7.88 -24.91
N ALA A 9 -3.43 7.95 -24.85
CA ALA A 9 -2.55 6.85 -25.24
C ALA A 9 -2.61 5.67 -24.27
N LEU A 10 -2.75 5.92 -22.94
CA LEU A 10 -2.98 4.85 -21.97
C LEU A 10 -4.35 4.20 -22.18
N LEU A 11 -5.38 5.00 -22.50
CA LEU A 11 -6.70 4.46 -22.85
C LEU A 11 -6.66 3.61 -24.11
N ALA A 12 -5.97 4.08 -25.14
CA ALA A 12 -5.81 3.33 -26.38
C ALA A 12 -5.09 1.99 -26.12
N GLY A 13 -3.99 2.02 -25.37
CA GLY A 13 -3.23 0.83 -24.99
C GLY A 13 -4.07 -0.16 -24.16
N LEU A 14 -4.89 0.33 -23.21
CA LEU A 14 -5.79 -0.51 -22.43
C LEU A 14 -6.92 -1.10 -23.31
N LYS A 15 -7.42 -0.34 -24.27
CA LYS A 15 -8.41 -0.81 -25.22
C LYS A 15 -7.85 -1.91 -26.12
N GLU A 16 -6.63 -1.73 -26.62
CA GLU A 16 -5.88 -2.74 -27.40
C GLU A 16 -5.59 -3.99 -26.56
N ALA A 17 -5.32 -3.83 -25.27
CA ALA A 17 -5.12 -4.92 -24.32
C ALA A 17 -6.44 -5.63 -23.89
N GLY A 18 -7.59 -5.26 -24.47
CA GLY A 18 -8.87 -5.91 -24.25
C GLY A 18 -9.70 -5.40 -23.06
N TYR A 19 -9.29 -4.29 -22.43
CA TYR A 19 -10.05 -3.69 -21.34
C TYR A 19 -11.22 -2.82 -21.81
N GLY A 20 -11.40 -2.65 -23.14
CA GLY A 20 -12.49 -1.86 -23.72
C GLY A 20 -12.39 -0.38 -23.39
N ASP A 21 -13.56 0.29 -23.30
CA ASP A 21 -13.65 1.71 -22.94
C ASP A 21 -13.72 1.92 -21.40
N ARG A 22 -13.49 0.87 -20.61
CA ARG A 22 -13.52 0.93 -19.15
C ARG A 22 -12.14 1.26 -18.61
N TYR A 23 -12.08 2.28 -17.78
CA TYR A 23 -10.91 2.65 -17.02
C TYR A 23 -10.66 1.61 -15.92
N PRO A 24 -9.45 1.06 -15.78
CA PRO A 24 -9.13 0.33 -14.57
C PRO A 24 -9.12 1.30 -13.38
N VAL A 25 -9.84 0.95 -12.34
CA VAL A 25 -9.82 1.68 -11.06
C VAL A 25 -8.42 1.62 -10.43
N GLN A 26 -7.65 0.61 -10.79
CA GLN A 26 -6.29 0.38 -10.28
C GLN A 26 -5.36 -0.03 -11.42
N VAL A 27 -4.17 0.57 -11.43
CA VAL A 27 -3.06 0.24 -12.34
C VAL A 27 -1.80 0.05 -11.51
N THR A 28 -1.06 -1.02 -11.77
CA THR A 28 0.25 -1.26 -11.13
C THR A 28 1.37 -0.98 -12.13
N LEU A 29 2.27 -0.06 -11.77
CA LEU A 29 3.46 0.26 -12.54
C LEU A 29 4.62 -0.60 -12.03
N ALA A 30 4.76 -1.79 -12.59
CA ALA A 30 5.80 -2.78 -12.29
C ALA A 30 6.09 -3.60 -13.57
N PRO A 31 6.77 -3.02 -14.56
CA PRO A 31 6.85 -3.58 -15.91
C PRO A 31 7.67 -4.88 -15.99
N SER A 32 8.50 -5.16 -15.02
CA SER A 32 9.30 -6.40 -14.98
C SER A 32 9.71 -6.77 -13.56
N LEU A 33 10.10 -8.03 -13.35
CA LEU A 33 10.66 -8.48 -12.07
C LEU A 33 11.92 -7.70 -11.71
N SER A 34 12.83 -7.51 -12.66
CA SER A 34 14.08 -6.75 -12.45
C SER A 34 13.83 -5.30 -12.04
N TYR A 35 12.74 -4.69 -12.48
CA TYR A 35 12.32 -3.36 -12.04
C TYR A 35 11.98 -3.35 -10.54
N VAL A 36 11.21 -4.33 -10.08
CA VAL A 36 10.83 -4.47 -8.67
C VAL A 36 12.04 -4.83 -7.80
N GLU A 37 12.90 -5.73 -8.28
CA GLU A 37 14.14 -6.12 -7.60
C GLU A 37 15.10 -4.92 -7.43
N LYS A 38 15.21 -4.06 -8.45
CA LYS A 38 16.02 -2.84 -8.36
C LYS A 38 15.49 -1.89 -7.29
N ALA A 39 14.19 -1.66 -7.26
CA ALA A 39 13.55 -0.83 -6.23
C ALA A 39 13.77 -1.40 -4.82
N TYR A 40 13.70 -2.73 -4.66
CA TYR A 40 14.01 -3.41 -3.42
C TYR A 40 15.49 -3.25 -3.01
N ALA A 41 16.42 -3.40 -3.94
CA ALA A 41 17.86 -3.23 -3.68
C ALA A 41 18.19 -1.79 -3.27
N ASP A 42 17.57 -0.80 -3.88
CA ASP A 42 17.72 0.60 -3.49
C ASP A 42 17.23 0.83 -2.04
N MET A 43 16.03 0.33 -1.70
CA MET A 43 15.50 0.39 -0.34
C MET A 43 16.43 -0.27 0.67
N ARG A 44 16.95 -1.46 0.36
CA ARG A 44 17.91 -2.18 1.21
C ARG A 44 19.20 -1.40 1.48
N SER A 45 19.59 -0.53 0.56
CA SER A 45 20.75 0.37 0.71
C SER A 45 20.38 1.75 1.28
N GLY A 46 19.16 1.91 1.79
CA GLY A 46 18.70 3.17 2.41
C GLY A 46 18.36 4.27 1.42
N ARG A 47 18.21 3.94 0.13
CA ARG A 47 17.91 4.92 -0.92
C ARG A 47 16.47 4.83 -1.40
N ILE A 48 15.89 5.98 -1.73
CA ILE A 48 14.64 6.05 -2.48
C ILE A 48 14.95 5.66 -3.94
N SER A 49 14.24 4.67 -4.48
CA SER A 49 14.43 4.25 -5.86
C SER A 49 14.15 5.40 -6.83
N GLU A 50 14.93 5.48 -7.89
CA GLU A 50 14.67 6.43 -8.98
C GLU A 50 13.35 6.13 -9.70
N ARG A 51 12.97 4.86 -9.72
CA ARG A 51 11.73 4.38 -10.33
C ARG A 51 11.05 3.42 -9.36
N PRO A 52 10.30 3.94 -8.36
CA PRO A 52 9.58 3.10 -7.43
C PRO A 52 8.49 2.32 -8.14
N TYR A 53 8.30 1.04 -7.79
CA TYR A 53 7.08 0.38 -8.22
C TYR A 53 5.89 0.95 -7.43
N MET A 54 4.75 1.06 -8.06
CA MET A 54 3.58 1.64 -7.42
C MET A 54 2.27 1.10 -7.98
N THR A 55 1.26 1.13 -7.14
CA THR A 55 -0.13 0.91 -7.52
C THR A 55 -0.85 2.26 -7.46
N VAL A 56 -1.38 2.69 -8.59
CA VAL A 56 -2.17 3.91 -8.74
C VAL A 56 -3.63 3.52 -8.74
N GLN A 57 -4.42 4.08 -7.84
CA GLN A 57 -5.85 3.83 -7.72
C GLN A 57 -6.63 5.11 -7.91
N THR A 58 -7.73 5.03 -8.65
CA THR A 58 -8.66 6.15 -8.86
C THR A 58 -10.07 5.73 -8.40
N PRO A 59 -10.31 5.70 -7.07
CA PRO A 59 -11.56 5.17 -6.51
C PRO A 59 -12.80 5.94 -6.99
N THR A 60 -12.65 7.20 -7.34
CA THR A 60 -13.74 8.02 -7.89
C THR A 60 -14.24 7.57 -9.28
N LEU A 61 -13.57 6.64 -9.94
CA LEU A 61 -14.08 5.99 -11.15
C LEU A 61 -15.14 4.94 -10.82
N ALA A 62 -15.06 4.34 -9.63
CA ALA A 62 -16.06 3.39 -9.14
C ALA A 62 -17.15 4.08 -8.32
N ASP A 63 -16.76 5.03 -7.47
CA ASP A 63 -17.67 5.77 -6.60
C ASP A 63 -17.49 7.28 -6.78
N ARG A 64 -18.40 7.90 -7.52
CA ARG A 64 -18.37 9.34 -7.82
C ARG A 64 -18.71 10.23 -6.62
N THR A 65 -19.23 9.66 -5.53
CA THR A 65 -19.57 10.42 -4.32
C THR A 65 -18.36 10.88 -3.54
N LEU A 66 -17.18 10.28 -3.80
CA LEU A 66 -15.93 10.56 -3.10
C LEU A 66 -15.28 11.92 -3.45
N ALA A 67 -15.70 12.57 -4.53
CA ALA A 67 -15.20 13.89 -4.94
C ALA A 67 -16.30 14.72 -5.64
N PRO A 68 -16.16 16.06 -5.63
CA PRO A 68 -17.04 16.91 -6.43
C PRO A 68 -17.00 16.58 -7.92
N GLU A 69 -18.04 16.97 -8.64
CA GLU A 69 -18.14 16.73 -10.08
C GLU A 69 -16.90 17.27 -10.83
N GLY A 70 -16.40 16.48 -11.77
CA GLY A 70 -15.21 16.79 -12.56
C GLY A 70 -13.90 16.70 -11.80
N LYS A 71 -13.90 16.24 -10.54
CA LYS A 71 -12.72 16.03 -9.72
C LYS A 71 -12.51 14.56 -9.40
N HIS A 72 -11.23 14.18 -9.17
CA HIS A 72 -10.87 12.80 -8.88
C HIS A 72 -9.95 12.73 -7.67
N ILE A 73 -10.04 11.61 -6.93
CA ILE A 73 -9.07 11.19 -5.95
C ILE A 73 -8.15 10.19 -6.63
N ILE A 74 -6.85 10.38 -6.47
CA ILE A 74 -5.87 9.36 -6.81
C ILE A 74 -5.13 8.98 -5.54
N SER A 75 -5.10 7.69 -5.25
CA SER A 75 -4.32 7.09 -4.20
C SER A 75 -3.16 6.33 -4.83
N ILE A 76 -1.94 6.64 -4.39
CA ILE A 76 -0.74 5.97 -4.89
C ILE A 76 -0.12 5.23 -3.71
N TYR A 77 -0.04 3.91 -3.82
CA TYR A 77 0.68 3.06 -2.88
C TYR A 77 1.98 2.60 -3.53
N GLY A 78 3.08 3.16 -3.06
CA GLY A 78 4.42 2.80 -3.52
C GLY A 78 5.05 1.75 -2.60
N GLY A 79 5.80 0.84 -3.19
CA GLY A 79 6.56 -0.15 -2.44
C GLY A 79 8.05 0.16 -2.37
N HIS A 80 8.71 -0.47 -1.38
CA HIS A 80 10.15 -0.42 -1.17
C HIS A 80 10.68 0.98 -0.87
N PHE A 81 10.02 1.69 0.06
CA PHE A 81 10.57 2.89 0.65
C PHE A 81 11.44 2.53 1.87
N PRO A 82 12.63 3.15 2.05
CA PRO A 82 13.46 2.90 3.23
C PRO A 82 12.72 3.25 4.52
N ALA A 83 12.75 2.34 5.49
CA ALA A 83 12.17 2.52 6.81
C ALA A 83 13.16 2.08 7.89
N GLY A 84 12.96 2.54 9.13
CA GLY A 84 13.75 2.17 10.28
C GLY A 84 14.84 3.17 10.64
N ALA A 85 15.65 2.81 11.64
CA ALA A 85 16.72 3.66 12.15
C ALA A 85 17.74 4.01 11.05
N GLY A 86 17.99 5.31 10.87
CA GLY A 86 18.90 5.83 9.85
C GLY A 86 18.27 6.10 8.49
N SER A 87 17.00 5.78 8.27
CA SER A 87 16.31 6.22 7.05
C SER A 87 15.96 7.71 7.12
N ASP A 88 16.13 8.40 5.98
CA ASP A 88 15.71 9.78 5.87
C ASP A 88 14.19 9.86 5.70
N GLN A 89 13.50 10.45 6.68
CA GLN A 89 12.05 10.63 6.69
C GLN A 89 11.68 12.12 6.80
N THR A 90 12.58 12.96 6.37
CA THR A 90 12.44 14.43 6.39
C THR A 90 11.45 14.95 5.34
N ALA A 91 11.18 16.24 5.42
CA ALA A 91 10.43 16.94 4.37
C ALA A 91 11.12 16.83 3.00
N ALA A 92 12.46 16.84 2.97
CA ALA A 92 13.23 16.65 1.73
C ALA A 92 13.03 15.27 1.13
N ALA A 93 13.00 14.21 1.95
CA ALA A 93 12.71 12.86 1.48
C ALA A 93 11.28 12.72 0.93
N ARG A 94 10.31 13.44 1.51
CA ARG A 94 8.93 13.50 0.97
C ARG A 94 8.90 14.10 -0.43
N GLU A 95 9.58 15.25 -0.61
CA GLU A 95 9.64 15.88 -1.92
C GLU A 95 10.37 15.00 -2.93
N GLN A 96 11.49 14.41 -2.56
CA GLN A 96 12.21 13.49 -3.42
C GLN A 96 11.35 12.28 -3.83
N LEU A 97 10.61 11.68 -2.89
CA LEU A 97 9.68 10.60 -3.21
C LEU A 97 8.60 11.07 -4.17
N PHE A 98 8.04 12.25 -3.94
CA PHE A 98 7.01 12.81 -4.80
C PHE A 98 7.54 13.01 -6.23
N GLU A 99 8.70 13.62 -6.39
CA GLU A 99 9.35 13.81 -7.69
C GLU A 99 9.57 12.47 -8.41
N ARG A 100 10.10 11.45 -7.72
CA ARG A 100 10.31 10.10 -8.29
C ARG A 100 9.00 9.44 -8.73
N VAL A 101 7.94 9.61 -7.93
CA VAL A 101 6.60 9.12 -8.27
C VAL A 101 6.07 9.84 -9.52
N MET A 102 6.19 11.17 -9.57
CA MET A 102 5.72 11.96 -10.69
C MET A 102 6.50 11.67 -11.97
N ASP A 103 7.82 11.58 -11.90
CA ASP A 103 8.68 11.19 -13.02
C ASP A 103 8.27 9.81 -13.58
N THR A 104 7.95 8.87 -12.69
CA THR A 104 7.53 7.53 -13.11
C THR A 104 6.16 7.56 -13.78
N ILE A 105 5.22 8.33 -13.25
CA ILE A 105 3.88 8.49 -13.85
C ILE A 105 3.98 9.23 -15.19
N ALA A 106 4.82 10.24 -15.30
CA ALA A 106 5.00 11.04 -16.52
C ALA A 106 5.46 10.21 -17.72
N LEU A 107 6.11 9.06 -17.51
CA LEU A 107 6.44 8.12 -18.59
C LEU A 107 5.18 7.54 -19.26
N HIS A 108 4.06 7.53 -18.56
CA HIS A 108 2.80 6.94 -19.02
C HIS A 108 1.69 8.00 -19.19
N ALA A 109 1.81 9.14 -18.52
CA ALA A 109 0.86 10.25 -18.53
C ALA A 109 1.61 11.59 -18.43
N PRO A 110 2.16 12.11 -19.54
CA PRO A 110 3.09 13.25 -19.53
C PRO A 110 2.52 14.57 -18.96
N ASP A 111 1.20 14.77 -19.04
CA ASP A 111 0.57 15.99 -18.54
C ASP A 111 -0.08 15.84 -17.16
N PHE A 112 0.22 14.75 -16.47
CA PHE A 112 -0.41 14.42 -15.19
C PHE A 112 -0.12 15.45 -14.08
N ASP A 113 1.06 16.03 -14.04
CA ASP A 113 1.54 16.99 -13.05
C ASP A 113 0.82 18.34 -13.09
N ARG A 114 0.20 18.71 -14.21
CA ARG A 114 -0.45 20.01 -14.40
C ARG A 114 -1.81 20.16 -13.75
N HIS A 115 -2.32 19.10 -13.12
CA HIS A 115 -3.72 19.03 -12.67
C HIS A 115 -3.91 18.83 -11.17
N TRP A 116 -2.84 18.98 -10.37
CA TRP A 116 -2.89 18.85 -8.91
C TRP A 116 -3.66 19.99 -8.26
N LEU A 117 -4.63 19.64 -7.40
CA LEU A 117 -5.30 20.58 -6.51
C LEU A 117 -4.71 20.53 -5.11
N HIS A 118 -4.40 19.34 -4.62
CA HIS A 118 -3.84 19.07 -3.30
C HIS A 118 -3.11 17.74 -3.31
N ARG A 119 -2.13 17.58 -2.43
CA ARG A 119 -1.42 16.33 -2.21
C ARG A 119 -1.18 16.08 -0.74
N GLN A 120 -1.14 14.82 -0.37
CA GLN A 120 -0.68 14.34 0.92
C GLN A 120 0.30 13.20 0.67
N ILE A 121 1.45 13.23 1.33
CA ILE A 121 2.47 12.19 1.25
C ILE A 121 2.66 11.62 2.64
N MET A 122 2.53 10.32 2.78
CA MET A 122 2.75 9.59 4.02
C MET A 122 3.97 8.69 3.86
N LEU A 123 4.95 8.88 4.71
CA LEU A 123 6.14 8.03 4.84
C LEU A 123 5.92 6.97 5.94
N PRO A 124 6.78 5.95 6.05
CA PRO A 124 6.69 4.97 7.13
C PRO A 124 6.64 5.57 8.54
N SER A 125 7.37 6.68 8.79
CA SER A 125 7.32 7.42 10.05
C SER A 125 5.93 7.95 10.41
N ASP A 126 5.16 8.37 9.40
CA ASP A 126 3.79 8.87 9.64
C ASP A 126 2.86 7.71 10.06
N TYR A 127 3.05 6.54 9.48
CA TYR A 127 2.31 5.34 9.88
C TYR A 127 2.65 4.91 11.31
N GLU A 128 3.92 5.04 11.71
CA GLU A 128 4.31 4.81 13.12
C GLU A 128 3.71 5.84 14.06
N GLU A 129 3.78 7.11 13.71
CA GLU A 129 3.29 8.20 14.56
C GLU A 129 1.76 8.17 14.70
N ILE A 130 1.03 8.08 13.57
CA ILE A 130 -0.42 8.21 13.53
C ILE A 130 -1.12 6.91 13.94
N PHE A 131 -0.65 5.78 13.42
CA PHE A 131 -1.32 4.48 13.57
C PHE A 131 -0.61 3.51 14.51
N ARG A 132 0.55 3.90 15.06
CA ARG A 132 1.38 3.05 15.94
C ARG A 132 1.81 1.74 15.30
N LEU A 133 2.06 1.76 13.98
CA LEU A 133 2.50 0.60 13.21
C LEU A 133 4.04 0.55 13.17
N PRO A 134 4.70 -0.39 13.85
CA PRO A 134 6.15 -0.47 13.87
C PRO A 134 6.75 -0.57 12.47
N GLY A 135 7.75 0.26 12.17
CA GLY A 135 8.37 0.37 10.85
C GLY A 135 7.44 0.89 9.76
N GLY A 136 6.27 1.44 10.13
CA GLY A 136 5.25 1.89 9.17
C GLY A 136 4.62 0.77 8.35
N SER A 137 4.72 -0.49 8.81
CA SER A 137 4.18 -1.64 8.07
C SER A 137 2.67 -1.74 8.20
N PRO A 138 1.89 -1.58 7.10
CA PRO A 138 0.43 -1.74 7.13
C PRO A 138 0.01 -3.21 7.30
N HIS A 139 0.96 -4.15 7.21
CA HIS A 139 0.71 -5.59 7.33
C HIS A 139 0.88 -6.13 8.75
N HIS A 140 1.16 -5.27 9.73
CA HIS A 140 1.37 -5.65 11.13
C HIS A 140 2.47 -6.68 11.34
N GLY A 141 3.64 -6.44 10.78
CA GLY A 141 4.81 -7.30 10.79
C GLY A 141 5.05 -8.03 9.47
N ASP A 142 6.20 -8.66 9.38
CA ASP A 142 6.63 -9.32 8.16
C ASP A 142 5.93 -10.67 7.93
N LEU A 143 5.95 -11.15 6.70
CA LEU A 143 5.53 -12.50 6.31
C LEU A 143 6.76 -13.42 6.20
N THR A 144 7.64 -13.34 7.20
CA THR A 144 8.83 -14.20 7.33
C THR A 144 8.48 -15.53 7.99
N PHE A 145 9.34 -16.54 7.88
CA PHE A 145 9.08 -17.89 8.40
C PHE A 145 8.82 -17.93 9.92
N ASP A 146 9.35 -16.98 10.67
CA ASP A 146 9.12 -16.82 12.11
C ASP A 146 7.81 -16.11 12.44
N GLN A 147 7.11 -15.57 11.43
CA GLN A 147 5.82 -14.90 11.55
C GLN A 147 4.71 -15.58 10.74
N LEU A 148 4.92 -16.83 10.31
CA LEU A 148 3.92 -17.62 9.56
C LEU A 148 3.34 -18.76 10.40
N PHE A 149 2.15 -19.18 10.05
CA PHE A 149 1.42 -20.32 10.63
C PHE A 149 1.32 -20.22 12.16
N PHE A 150 1.77 -21.28 12.86
CA PHE A 150 1.73 -21.41 14.32
C PHE A 150 2.71 -20.50 15.09
N ARG A 151 3.45 -19.66 14.36
CA ARG A 151 4.39 -18.70 14.96
C ARG A 151 3.86 -17.28 15.03
N ARG A 152 2.68 -17.00 14.43
CA ARG A 152 2.10 -15.66 14.42
C ARG A 152 0.96 -15.54 15.44
N PRO A 153 0.93 -14.55 16.32
CA PRO A 153 1.92 -13.47 16.51
C PRO A 153 3.20 -13.93 17.17
N VAL A 154 3.14 -14.95 17.99
CA VAL A 154 4.26 -15.58 18.70
C VAL A 154 3.96 -17.05 18.91
N ARG A 155 4.98 -17.88 18.95
CA ARG A 155 4.83 -19.32 19.15
C ARG A 155 4.04 -19.62 20.43
N GLY A 156 3.04 -20.47 20.32
CA GLY A 156 2.14 -20.87 21.42
C GLY A 156 0.83 -20.07 21.50
N TYR A 157 0.69 -18.98 20.72
CA TYR A 157 -0.51 -18.13 20.73
C TYR A 157 -1.11 -17.90 19.33
N ALA A 158 -0.89 -18.83 18.43
CA ALA A 158 -1.46 -18.78 17.08
C ALA A 158 -2.94 -19.17 17.03
N ASP A 159 -3.49 -19.63 18.13
CA ASP A 159 -4.88 -20.05 18.33
C ASP A 159 -5.81 -18.93 18.80
N TYR A 160 -5.37 -17.67 18.70
CA TYR A 160 -6.11 -16.46 19.07
C TYR A 160 -6.26 -16.22 20.57
N THR A 161 -5.76 -17.11 21.43
CA THR A 161 -5.76 -16.92 22.88
C THR A 161 -4.60 -16.03 23.34
N THR A 162 -4.65 -15.55 24.58
CA THR A 162 -3.56 -14.83 25.23
C THR A 162 -3.34 -15.40 26.64
N PRO A 163 -2.20 -15.05 27.30
CA PRO A 163 -2.00 -15.41 28.70
C PRO A 163 -3.05 -14.81 29.67
N VAL A 164 -3.77 -13.79 29.22
CA VAL A 164 -4.81 -13.12 30.00
C VAL A 164 -6.14 -13.81 29.74
N GLN A 165 -6.74 -14.35 30.79
CA GLN A 165 -8.04 -15.01 30.67
C GLN A 165 -9.12 -14.06 30.12
N GLY A 166 -9.86 -14.52 29.12
CA GLY A 166 -10.92 -13.76 28.46
C GLY A 166 -10.43 -12.72 27.44
N LEU A 167 -9.11 -12.59 27.24
CA LEU A 167 -8.54 -11.73 26.22
C LEU A 167 -8.13 -12.55 25.01
N PHE A 168 -8.61 -12.16 23.84
CA PHE A 168 -8.34 -12.84 22.56
C PHE A 168 -7.74 -11.87 21.54
N LEU A 169 -6.94 -12.40 20.62
CA LEU A 169 -6.36 -11.65 19.52
C LEU A 169 -7.11 -11.92 18.22
N CYS A 170 -7.36 -10.87 17.45
CA CYS A 170 -7.93 -10.97 16.11
C CYS A 170 -7.29 -9.92 15.17
N GLY A 171 -7.59 -9.98 13.88
CA GLY A 171 -7.06 -9.03 12.93
C GLY A 171 -5.69 -9.41 12.35
N ALA A 172 -5.03 -8.48 11.68
CA ALA A 172 -3.85 -8.75 10.86
C ALA A 172 -2.62 -9.25 11.64
N SER A 173 -2.53 -8.95 12.93
CA SER A 173 -1.44 -9.45 13.78
C SER A 173 -1.60 -10.93 14.17
N ALA A 174 -2.80 -11.50 14.09
CA ALA A 174 -3.05 -12.91 14.37
C ALA A 174 -2.92 -13.76 13.09
N HIS A 175 -2.76 -15.09 13.27
CA HIS A 175 -2.78 -16.03 12.14
C HIS A 175 -4.10 -15.93 11.35
N PRO A 176 -4.12 -16.02 10.01
CA PRO A 176 -3.01 -16.17 9.06
C PRO A 176 -2.32 -14.86 8.64
N GLY A 177 -2.63 -13.75 9.26
CA GLY A 177 -2.06 -12.44 8.92
C GLY A 177 -3.00 -11.53 8.17
N GLY A 178 -2.47 -10.43 7.66
CA GLY A 178 -3.21 -9.43 6.87
C GLY A 178 -3.69 -9.93 5.51
N GLY A 179 -4.28 -9.04 4.71
CA GLY A 179 -4.78 -9.32 3.37
C GLY A 179 -6.26 -9.06 3.17
N VAL A 180 -6.91 -8.41 4.16
CA VAL A 180 -8.33 -7.99 4.12
C VAL A 180 -9.29 -9.19 3.88
N THR A 181 -8.90 -10.38 4.34
CA THR A 181 -9.65 -11.62 4.13
C THR A 181 -10.77 -11.83 5.15
N GLY A 182 -10.71 -11.15 6.31
CA GLY A 182 -11.59 -11.40 7.45
C GLY A 182 -11.28 -12.70 8.22
N VAL A 183 -10.38 -13.55 7.72
CA VAL A 183 -10.10 -14.88 8.29
C VAL A 183 -9.62 -14.83 9.73
N PRO A 184 -8.68 -13.94 10.15
CA PRO A 184 -8.28 -13.87 11.55
C PRO A 184 -9.46 -13.57 12.51
N GLY A 185 -10.32 -12.62 12.11
CA GLY A 185 -11.51 -12.28 12.91
C GLY A 185 -12.52 -13.42 12.98
N PHE A 186 -12.79 -14.08 11.85
CA PHE A 186 -13.67 -15.24 11.78
C PHE A 186 -13.17 -16.39 12.68
N ASN A 187 -11.89 -16.71 12.59
CA ASN A 187 -11.32 -17.78 13.40
C ASN A 187 -11.32 -17.42 14.91
N ALA A 188 -10.96 -16.19 15.26
CA ALA A 188 -10.99 -15.71 16.64
C ALA A 188 -12.40 -15.80 17.23
N ALA A 189 -13.43 -15.38 16.49
CA ALA A 189 -14.81 -15.48 16.93
C ALA A 189 -15.22 -16.92 17.27
N ARG A 190 -14.77 -17.90 16.49
CA ARG A 190 -15.02 -19.32 16.75
C ARG A 190 -14.33 -19.82 18.04
N VAL A 191 -13.14 -19.30 18.32
CA VAL A 191 -12.42 -19.65 19.56
C VAL A 191 -13.14 -19.04 20.76
N VAL A 192 -13.53 -17.76 20.68
CA VAL A 192 -14.30 -17.08 21.74
C VAL A 192 -15.59 -17.84 22.04
N GLN A 193 -16.38 -18.21 21.02
CA GLN A 193 -17.64 -18.96 21.20
C GLN A 193 -17.46 -20.30 21.90
N ARG A 194 -16.33 -20.96 21.76
CA ARG A 194 -16.04 -22.24 22.45
C ARG A 194 -15.52 -22.04 23.87
N SER A 195 -15.17 -20.82 24.23
CA SER A 195 -14.62 -20.45 25.54
C SER A 195 -15.71 -19.91 26.49
N LEU A 196 -16.89 -19.63 25.96
CA LEU A 196 -18.12 -19.26 26.72
C LEU A 196 -18.88 -20.48 27.17
#